data_5c876e54c50c5a51c8f97de564ee7728
#
_entry.id   5c876e54c50c5a51c8f97de564ee7728
#
_cell.length_a   1.000
_cell.length_b   1.000
_cell.length_c   1.000
_cell.angle_alpha   90.00
_cell.angle_beta   90.00
_cell.angle_gamma   90.00
#
_symmetry.space_group_name_H-M   'P 1'
#
loop_
_entity.id
_entity.type
_entity.pdbx_description
1 polymer ?
#
loop_
_entity_poly.entity_id
_entity_poly.type
_entity_poly.pdbx_seq_one_letter_code
_entity_poly.pdbx_strand_id
1 'polypeptide(L)'
;MAGANGSPRWTDALLDRMQNTGDEFADEAVRAVFKAGGVDAVNAIMRTLVRNDQPVPEALPAEIRDYLTESLALPEWADMGKIKRGQQLYETWGVLITLCLFCASLPASYAAADGVKVLYLTAQLDTDARRRVMETGQFLIDVLTVGGLDDEHGKGRRTIQRVRLMHAAVRHLIMARNDQGAPPVCGDEPPLWHKDWGTPINQEDLAGTRLAFSYIVADSLPRLGVRLPATDVDAYLHLWDVIGHLMGVDDELRVRGKGDAKALVDAIRDRRFKASPEGKDMTKALLDLMDEMTPFHSFQETIPPLIRHLIGDDIADMIDVPKSKLPELGRLTRLNKWFFVHIFGQSHRDTPRYELASRIARPFGYDLVHGLFRLERGGERAPFDMPDHLARSWGLSA
;
A
#
# COMPACT_ATOMS: atom_id res chain seq x y z
N MET A 1 -6.16 -9.02 22.07
CA MET A 1 -6.09 -9.56 23.46
C MET A 1 -5.36 -8.54 24.30
N ALA A 2 -5.85 -8.23 25.48
CA ALA A 2 -5.13 -7.39 26.43
C ALA A 2 -3.79 -8.06 26.78
N GLY A 3 -2.73 -7.26 26.94
CA GLY A 3 -1.50 -7.73 27.56
C GLY A 3 -1.78 -8.27 28.96
N ALA A 4 -0.88 -8.98 29.58
CA ALA A 4 -1.05 -9.67 30.87
C ALA A 4 -1.60 -8.80 32.03
N ASN A 5 -1.74 -7.47 31.85
CA ASN A 5 -2.24 -6.50 32.81
C ASN A 5 -3.46 -5.68 32.33
N GLY A 6 -4.20 -6.11 31.31
CA GLY A 6 -5.41 -5.41 30.85
C GLY A 6 -5.17 -4.11 30.06
N SER A 7 -3.94 -3.64 29.88
CA SER A 7 -3.62 -2.46 29.07
C SER A 7 -3.67 -2.78 27.57
N PRO A 8 -4.08 -1.81 26.72
CA PRO A 8 -4.06 -2.02 25.26
C PRO A 8 -2.63 -2.30 24.81
N ARG A 9 -2.48 -3.20 23.83
CA ARG A 9 -1.16 -3.60 23.31
C ARG A 9 -0.46 -2.42 22.62
N TRP A 10 -1.19 -1.60 21.89
CA TRP A 10 -0.69 -0.41 21.22
C TRP A 10 -1.15 0.82 21.98
N THR A 11 -0.25 1.34 22.81
CA THR A 11 -0.46 2.55 23.61
C THR A 11 -0.06 3.79 22.81
N ASP A 12 -0.59 4.96 23.19
CA ASP A 12 -0.19 6.23 22.61
C ASP A 12 1.34 6.44 22.70
N ALA A 13 1.95 6.10 23.83
CA ALA A 13 3.41 6.23 23.99
C ALA A 13 4.21 5.35 23.00
N LEU A 14 3.73 4.15 22.68
CA LEU A 14 4.32 3.31 21.65
C LEU A 14 4.14 3.96 20.28
N LEU A 15 2.93 4.37 19.94
CA LEU A 15 2.63 4.94 18.63
C LEU A 15 3.30 6.32 18.43
N ASP A 16 3.47 7.13 19.48
CA ASP A 16 4.26 8.37 19.44
C ASP A 16 5.73 8.10 19.10
N ARG A 17 6.31 7.05 19.69
CA ARG A 17 7.66 6.61 19.32
C ARG A 17 7.70 6.13 17.87
N MET A 18 6.75 5.33 17.44
CA MET A 18 6.68 4.80 16.07
C MET A 18 6.46 5.89 15.01
N GLN A 19 5.73 6.96 15.35
CA GLN A 19 5.59 8.15 14.51
C GLN A 19 6.92 8.89 14.28
N ASN A 20 7.86 8.77 15.21
CA ASN A 20 9.17 9.42 15.14
C ASN A 20 10.31 8.46 14.76
N THR A 21 9.99 7.23 14.38
CA THR A 21 10.97 6.20 14.01
C THR A 21 10.83 5.91 12.50
N GLY A 22 11.97 5.96 11.78
CA GLY A 22 12.10 5.56 10.38
C GLY A 22 12.44 4.07 10.22
N ASP A 23 13.18 3.75 9.16
CA ASP A 23 13.75 2.43 8.89
C ASP A 23 15.27 2.55 8.87
N GLU A 24 15.89 2.48 10.04
CA GLU A 24 17.32 2.76 10.20
C GLU A 24 18.20 1.92 9.26
N PHE A 25 17.86 0.65 9.07
CA PHE A 25 18.66 -0.23 8.22
C PHE A 25 18.67 0.22 6.74
N ALA A 26 17.53 0.58 6.18
CA ALA A 26 17.45 1.11 4.82
C ALA A 26 17.98 2.56 4.74
N ASP A 27 17.78 3.35 5.80
CA ASP A 27 18.23 4.74 5.87
C ASP A 27 19.76 4.84 5.90
N GLU A 28 20.46 3.92 6.57
CA GLU A 28 21.92 3.85 6.56
C GLU A 28 22.48 3.55 5.18
N ALA A 29 21.88 2.55 4.49
CA ALA A 29 22.26 2.20 3.13
C ALA A 29 22.09 3.40 2.18
N VAL A 30 20.98 4.12 2.26
CA VAL A 30 20.72 5.30 1.44
C VAL A 30 21.68 6.45 1.78
N ARG A 31 21.91 6.72 3.05
CA ARG A 31 22.87 7.78 3.49
C ARG A 31 24.28 7.57 2.94
N ALA A 32 24.74 6.32 2.90
CA ALA A 32 26.04 5.97 2.34
C ALA A 32 26.11 6.30 0.83
N VAL A 33 25.07 5.98 0.08
CA VAL A 33 24.97 6.28 -1.37
C VAL A 33 24.93 7.79 -1.63
N PHE A 34 24.12 8.52 -0.88
CA PHE A 34 24.06 9.99 -1.02
C PHE A 34 25.42 10.65 -0.75
N LYS A 35 26.19 10.18 0.23
CA LYS A 35 27.55 10.67 0.48
C LYS A 35 28.50 10.40 -0.68
N ALA A 36 28.32 9.29 -1.40
CA ALA A 36 29.19 8.88 -2.50
C ALA A 36 28.90 9.63 -3.81
N GLY A 37 27.64 9.96 -4.11
CA GLY A 37 27.31 10.54 -5.43
C GLY A 37 25.92 11.17 -5.53
N GLY A 38 25.32 11.59 -4.42
CA GLY A 38 24.06 12.33 -4.43
C GLY A 38 22.86 11.55 -4.97
N VAL A 39 21.86 12.28 -5.47
CA VAL A 39 20.61 11.72 -6.03
C VAL A 39 20.87 10.84 -7.24
N ASP A 40 21.81 11.22 -8.10
CA ASP A 40 22.12 10.47 -9.33
C ASP A 40 22.65 9.07 -9.01
N ALA A 41 23.46 8.93 -7.95
CA ALA A 41 23.93 7.62 -7.51
C ALA A 41 22.78 6.74 -7.01
N VAL A 42 21.81 7.30 -6.25
CA VAL A 42 20.62 6.58 -5.82
C VAL A 42 19.76 6.15 -7.01
N ASN A 43 19.50 7.04 -7.96
CA ASN A 43 18.76 6.71 -9.18
C ASN A 43 19.47 5.66 -10.03
N ALA A 44 20.80 5.70 -10.13
CA ALA A 44 21.59 4.69 -10.84
C ALA A 44 21.43 3.31 -10.18
N ILE A 45 21.48 3.24 -8.83
CA ILE A 45 21.26 2.01 -8.06
C ILE A 45 19.83 1.51 -8.27
N MET A 46 18.83 2.39 -8.13
CA MET A 46 17.42 2.02 -8.32
C MET A 46 17.20 1.46 -9.74
N ARG A 47 17.74 2.10 -10.80
CA ARG A 47 17.67 1.58 -12.18
C ARG A 47 18.35 0.22 -12.33
N THR A 48 19.47 0.00 -11.68
CA THR A 48 20.18 -1.28 -11.70
C THR A 48 19.35 -2.38 -11.03
N LEU A 49 18.66 -2.03 -9.95
CA LEU A 49 17.78 -2.97 -9.23
C LEU A 49 16.48 -3.30 -9.98
N VAL A 50 16.07 -2.52 -10.98
CA VAL A 50 14.88 -2.82 -11.82
C VAL A 50 15.06 -4.12 -12.62
N ARG A 51 16.26 -4.50 -12.96
CA ARG A 51 16.56 -5.75 -13.67
C ARG A 51 16.73 -6.91 -12.67
N ASN A 52 15.64 -7.58 -12.35
CA ASN A 52 15.56 -8.63 -11.33
C ASN A 52 16.35 -9.92 -11.60
N ASP A 53 16.86 -10.08 -12.77
CA ASP A 53 17.52 -11.28 -13.28
C ASP A 53 19.04 -11.22 -13.24
N GLN A 54 19.61 -10.08 -12.82
CA GLN A 54 21.06 -9.91 -12.74
C GLN A 54 21.55 -10.05 -11.29
N PRO A 55 22.73 -10.63 -11.07
CA PRO A 55 23.39 -10.64 -9.76
C PRO A 55 23.65 -9.21 -9.31
N VAL A 56 23.71 -9.01 -7.99
CA VAL A 56 24.05 -7.72 -7.39
C VAL A 56 25.41 -7.26 -7.91
N PRO A 57 25.52 -6.09 -8.56
CA PRO A 57 26.80 -5.63 -9.11
C PRO A 57 27.85 -5.45 -8.00
N GLU A 58 29.05 -5.97 -8.20
CA GLU A 58 30.17 -5.82 -7.25
C GLU A 58 30.60 -4.35 -7.05
N ALA A 59 30.30 -3.49 -8.02
CA ALA A 59 30.60 -2.05 -7.99
C ALA A 59 29.71 -1.24 -7.05
N LEU A 60 28.67 -1.85 -6.42
CA LEU A 60 27.83 -1.15 -5.45
C LEU A 60 28.59 -0.88 -4.13
N PRO A 61 28.28 0.23 -3.43
CA PRO A 61 28.76 0.47 -2.07
C PRO A 61 28.50 -0.72 -1.14
N ALA A 62 29.37 -0.96 -0.18
CA ALA A 62 29.26 -2.10 0.74
C ALA A 62 27.91 -2.09 1.47
N GLU A 63 27.49 -0.93 1.95
CA GLU A 63 26.24 -0.72 2.69
C GLU A 63 25.00 -1.14 1.87
N ILE A 64 25.02 -0.89 0.56
CA ILE A 64 23.94 -1.35 -0.32
C ILE A 64 23.99 -2.86 -0.53
N ARG A 65 25.18 -3.43 -0.69
CA ARG A 65 25.31 -4.89 -0.84
C ARG A 65 24.86 -5.62 0.41
N ASP A 66 25.24 -5.13 1.58
CA ASP A 66 24.84 -5.68 2.87
C ASP A 66 23.32 -5.59 3.03
N TYR A 67 22.73 -4.41 2.75
CA TYR A 67 21.29 -4.23 2.72
C TYR A 67 20.59 -5.22 1.77
N LEU A 68 21.09 -5.35 0.53
CA LEU A 68 20.46 -6.25 -0.46
C LEU A 68 20.57 -7.73 -0.07
N THR A 69 21.57 -8.10 0.70
CA THR A 69 21.78 -9.48 1.15
C THR A 69 20.91 -9.79 2.38
N GLU A 70 20.90 -8.91 3.37
CA GLU A 70 20.27 -9.16 4.67
C GLU A 70 18.76 -8.92 4.66
N SER A 71 18.28 -7.97 3.85
CA SER A 71 16.86 -7.58 3.81
C SER A 71 15.93 -8.59 3.13
N LEU A 72 16.46 -9.69 2.57
CA LEU A 72 15.68 -10.75 1.93
C LEU A 72 15.29 -11.88 2.89
N ALA A 73 15.89 -11.98 4.07
CA ALA A 73 15.64 -13.05 5.01
C ALA A 73 14.18 -13.01 5.52
N LEU A 74 13.50 -14.16 5.42
CA LEU A 74 12.19 -14.29 6.06
C LEU A 74 12.39 -14.40 7.59
N PRO A 75 11.48 -13.82 8.38
CA PRO A 75 11.53 -13.96 9.81
C PRO A 75 11.24 -15.43 10.22
N GLU A 76 11.81 -15.86 11.35
CA GLU A 76 11.64 -17.24 11.86
C GLU A 76 10.15 -17.63 12.05
N TRP A 77 9.29 -16.66 12.30
CA TRP A 77 7.86 -16.88 12.47
C TRP A 77 7.08 -16.96 11.16
N ALA A 78 7.72 -16.84 9.98
CA ALA A 78 7.05 -16.92 8.69
C ALA A 78 6.57 -18.36 8.42
N ASP A 79 5.27 -18.49 8.18
CA ASP A 79 4.62 -19.75 7.80
C ASP A 79 4.38 -19.77 6.30
N MET A 80 5.20 -20.55 5.57
CA MET A 80 5.10 -20.68 4.10
C MET A 80 3.76 -21.25 3.66
N GLY A 81 3.11 -22.08 4.46
CA GLY A 81 1.77 -22.59 4.15
C GLY A 81 0.72 -21.49 4.18
N LYS A 82 0.79 -20.59 5.17
CA LYS A 82 -0.08 -19.41 5.25
C LYS A 82 0.23 -18.39 4.14
N ILE A 83 1.51 -18.15 3.84
CA ILE A 83 1.93 -17.28 2.74
C ILE A 83 1.30 -17.75 1.43
N LYS A 84 1.51 -19.00 1.07
CA LYS A 84 0.95 -19.60 -0.14
C LYS A 84 -0.57 -19.54 -0.18
N ARG A 85 -1.23 -19.80 0.96
CA ARG A 85 -2.69 -19.72 1.06
C ARG A 85 -3.20 -18.28 0.86
N GLY A 86 -2.52 -17.29 1.41
CA GLY A 86 -2.84 -15.86 1.20
C GLY A 86 -2.67 -15.43 -0.27
N GLN A 87 -1.61 -15.92 -0.93
CA GLN A 87 -1.38 -15.70 -2.36
C GLN A 87 -2.48 -16.37 -3.22
N GLN A 88 -2.87 -17.60 -2.92
CA GLN A 88 -3.98 -18.28 -3.59
C GLN A 88 -5.32 -17.54 -3.42
N LEU A 89 -5.48 -16.82 -2.32
CA LEU A 89 -6.66 -15.98 -2.11
C LEU A 89 -6.69 -14.82 -3.11
N TYR A 90 -5.54 -14.19 -3.38
CA TYR A 90 -5.41 -13.16 -4.41
C TYR A 90 -5.67 -13.73 -5.82
N GLU A 91 -5.15 -14.90 -6.15
CA GLU A 91 -5.48 -15.56 -7.43
C GLU A 91 -6.99 -15.78 -7.61
N THR A 92 -7.70 -16.06 -6.52
CA THR A 92 -9.15 -16.34 -6.57
C THR A 92 -9.99 -15.05 -6.59
N TRP A 93 -9.62 -14.06 -5.78
CA TRP A 93 -10.43 -12.86 -5.52
C TRP A 93 -9.76 -11.56 -5.95
N GLY A 94 -8.71 -11.63 -6.76
CA GLY A 94 -7.86 -10.48 -7.13
C GLY A 94 -8.62 -9.27 -7.63
N VAL A 95 -9.68 -9.46 -8.46
CA VAL A 95 -10.54 -8.34 -8.93
C VAL A 95 -11.22 -7.63 -7.77
N LEU A 96 -11.82 -8.38 -6.84
CA LEU A 96 -12.51 -7.80 -5.69
C LEU A 96 -11.53 -7.22 -4.65
N ILE A 97 -10.37 -7.86 -4.48
CA ILE A 97 -9.27 -7.31 -3.67
C ILE A 97 -8.81 -5.97 -4.26
N THR A 98 -8.59 -5.91 -5.57
CA THR A 98 -8.22 -4.68 -6.27
C THR A 98 -9.30 -3.60 -6.13
N LEU A 99 -10.57 -3.96 -6.24
CA LEU A 99 -11.69 -3.04 -6.00
C LEU A 99 -11.69 -2.51 -4.55
N CYS A 100 -11.43 -3.38 -3.55
CA CYS A 100 -11.27 -2.95 -2.16
C CYS A 100 -10.08 -2.00 -2.00
N LEU A 101 -8.97 -2.24 -2.69
CA LEU A 101 -7.79 -1.36 -2.64
C LEU A 101 -8.11 0.03 -3.18
N PHE A 102 -8.80 0.14 -4.31
CA PHE A 102 -9.20 1.42 -4.90
C PHE A 102 -10.30 2.13 -4.11
N CYS A 103 -11.30 1.38 -3.63
CA CYS A 103 -12.50 2.00 -3.05
C CYS A 103 -12.52 2.03 -1.51
N ALA A 104 -11.56 1.37 -0.83
CA ALA A 104 -11.47 1.39 0.62
C ALA A 104 -10.07 1.74 1.10
N SER A 105 -9.03 1.01 0.66
CA SER A 105 -7.66 1.15 1.19
C SER A 105 -7.03 2.49 0.85
N LEU A 106 -7.02 2.90 -0.42
CA LEU A 106 -6.49 4.19 -0.84
C LEU A 106 -7.25 5.35 -0.20
N PRO A 107 -8.61 5.42 -0.25
CA PRO A 107 -9.35 6.48 0.43
C PRO A 107 -9.07 6.54 1.94
N ALA A 108 -9.03 5.40 2.64
CA ALA A 108 -8.70 5.37 4.06
C ALA A 108 -7.28 5.90 4.34
N SER A 109 -6.32 5.59 3.48
CA SER A 109 -4.94 6.10 3.59
C SER A 109 -4.87 7.61 3.38
N TYR A 110 -5.74 8.19 2.54
CA TYR A 110 -5.78 9.64 2.31
C TYR A 110 -6.39 10.41 3.49
N ALA A 111 -7.15 9.74 4.35
CA ALA A 111 -7.63 10.34 5.59
C ALA A 111 -6.53 10.46 6.68
N ALA A 112 -5.40 9.76 6.54
CA ALA A 112 -4.24 9.90 7.42
C ALA A 112 -3.48 11.20 7.10
N ALA A 113 -3.90 12.31 7.69
CA ALA A 113 -3.58 13.68 7.28
C ALA A 113 -2.08 14.02 7.22
N ASP A 114 -1.24 13.42 8.06
CA ASP A 114 0.20 13.67 8.05
C ASP A 114 0.92 12.71 7.08
N GLY A 115 0.51 11.42 7.06
CA GLY A 115 1.07 10.41 6.15
C GLY A 115 0.78 10.72 4.68
N VAL A 116 -0.41 11.24 4.37
CA VAL A 116 -0.79 11.60 2.99
C VAL A 116 0.08 12.72 2.40
N LYS A 117 0.71 13.54 3.24
CA LYS A 117 1.62 14.61 2.77
C LYS A 117 2.82 14.07 2.01
N VAL A 118 3.36 12.92 2.40
CA VAL A 118 4.42 12.26 1.63
C VAL A 118 3.91 11.84 0.26
N LEU A 119 2.71 11.28 0.19
CA LEU A 119 2.08 10.91 -1.08
C LEU A 119 1.85 12.15 -1.96
N TYR A 120 1.38 13.23 -1.37
CA TYR A 120 1.17 14.50 -2.05
C TYR A 120 2.47 15.12 -2.56
N LEU A 121 3.51 15.21 -1.71
CA LEU A 121 4.82 15.74 -2.06
C LEU A 121 5.51 14.94 -3.18
N THR A 122 5.33 13.62 -3.20
CA THR A 122 5.94 12.74 -4.20
C THR A 122 5.07 12.57 -5.45
N ALA A 123 3.78 12.84 -5.40
CA ALA A 123 2.88 12.71 -6.54
C ALA A 123 2.98 13.86 -7.51
N GLN A 124 3.46 15.07 -7.04
CA GLN A 124 3.31 16.32 -7.80
C GLN A 124 2.48 16.18 -9.08
N LEU A 125 1.39 15.76 -8.87
CA LEU A 125 0.16 16.34 -9.11
C LEU A 125 -0.38 15.97 -10.48
N ASP A 126 -0.93 15.75 -11.18
CA ASP A 126 -1.75 15.47 -12.36
C ASP A 126 -1.21 14.44 -13.36
N THR A 127 0.09 14.30 -13.53
CA THR A 127 0.64 13.30 -14.48
C THR A 127 1.11 12.00 -13.82
N ASP A 128 1.37 11.99 -12.52
CA ASP A 128 2.01 10.87 -11.83
C ASP A 128 1.07 9.94 -11.04
N ALA A 129 -0.19 10.30 -10.79
CA ALA A 129 -1.14 9.45 -10.07
C ALA A 129 -1.32 8.09 -10.77
N ARG A 130 -1.46 8.09 -12.10
CA ARG A 130 -1.59 6.87 -12.91
C ARG A 130 -0.33 6.01 -12.82
N ARG A 131 0.86 6.60 -12.96
CA ARG A 131 2.14 5.90 -12.83
C ARG A 131 2.26 5.23 -11.47
N ARG A 132 1.96 5.92 -10.38
CA ARG A 132 2.03 5.37 -9.01
C ARG A 132 1.07 4.23 -8.78
N VAL A 133 -0.13 4.32 -9.30
CA VAL A 133 -1.09 3.22 -9.26
C VAL A 133 -0.55 2.01 -10.02
N MET A 134 0.10 2.23 -11.18
CA MET A 134 0.71 1.15 -11.95
C MET A 134 1.92 0.53 -11.23
N GLU A 135 2.76 1.34 -10.57
CA GLU A 135 3.88 0.86 -9.73
C GLU A 135 3.36 0.04 -8.54
N THR A 136 2.34 0.54 -7.84
CA THR A 136 1.68 -0.19 -6.75
C THR A 136 1.03 -1.49 -7.26
N GLY A 137 0.39 -1.45 -8.42
CA GLY A 137 -0.16 -2.65 -9.05
C GLY A 137 0.91 -3.69 -9.39
N GLN A 138 2.08 -3.26 -9.89
CA GLN A 138 3.20 -4.15 -10.14
C GLN A 138 3.74 -4.77 -8.84
N PHE A 139 3.88 -3.96 -7.78
CA PHE A 139 4.26 -4.46 -6.46
C PHE A 139 3.30 -5.55 -5.99
N LEU A 140 1.99 -5.30 -6.05
CA LEU A 140 0.97 -6.26 -5.66
C LEU A 140 1.07 -7.57 -6.44
N ILE A 141 1.23 -7.49 -7.76
CA ILE A 141 1.39 -8.66 -8.63
C ILE A 141 2.61 -9.48 -8.20
N ASP A 142 3.75 -8.82 -7.99
CA ASP A 142 5.01 -9.49 -7.65
C ASP A 142 4.95 -10.19 -6.28
N VAL A 143 4.30 -9.57 -5.27
CA VAL A 143 4.27 -10.12 -3.90
C VAL A 143 3.11 -11.09 -3.68
N LEU A 144 1.97 -10.90 -4.37
CA LEU A 144 0.77 -11.71 -4.19
C LEU A 144 0.65 -12.88 -5.19
N THR A 145 1.53 -12.97 -6.19
CA THR A 145 1.63 -14.16 -7.05
C THR A 145 2.19 -15.33 -6.25
N VAL A 146 1.60 -16.50 -6.41
CA VAL A 146 2.10 -17.73 -5.77
C VAL A 146 3.56 -17.97 -6.19
N GLY A 147 4.43 -18.13 -5.19
CA GLY A 147 5.87 -18.28 -5.39
C GLY A 147 6.66 -16.96 -5.36
N GLY A 148 5.99 -15.80 -5.35
CA GLY A 148 6.68 -14.48 -5.33
C GLY A 148 7.56 -14.25 -4.10
N LEU A 149 7.27 -14.97 -2.99
CA LEU A 149 8.03 -14.89 -1.74
C LEU A 149 8.78 -16.20 -1.39
N ASP A 150 8.82 -17.21 -2.28
CA ASP A 150 9.30 -18.55 -1.94
C ASP A 150 10.80 -18.58 -1.64
N ASP A 151 11.62 -17.86 -2.40
CA ASP A 151 13.06 -17.82 -2.22
C ASP A 151 13.63 -16.39 -2.31
N GLU A 152 14.92 -16.24 -2.04
CA GLU A 152 15.65 -14.97 -2.13
C GLU A 152 15.73 -14.42 -3.58
N HIS A 153 15.47 -15.25 -4.57
CA HIS A 153 15.39 -14.87 -5.97
C HIS A 153 13.96 -14.54 -6.41
N GLY A 154 12.97 -14.74 -5.54
CA GLY A 154 11.57 -14.43 -5.78
C GLY A 154 11.36 -12.98 -6.17
N LYS A 155 10.55 -12.75 -7.22
CA LYS A 155 10.29 -11.40 -7.71
C LYS A 155 9.70 -10.50 -6.64
N GLY A 156 8.84 -11.04 -5.79
CA GLY A 156 8.19 -10.30 -4.72
C GLY A 156 9.19 -9.78 -3.68
N ARG A 157 10.12 -10.62 -3.21
CA ARG A 157 11.12 -10.17 -2.23
C ARG A 157 11.99 -9.04 -2.79
N ARG A 158 12.44 -9.15 -4.03
CA ARG A 158 13.25 -8.11 -4.68
C ARG A 158 12.45 -6.82 -4.90
N THR A 159 11.18 -6.93 -5.25
CA THR A 159 10.31 -5.77 -5.37
C THR A 159 10.13 -5.08 -4.03
N ILE A 160 9.94 -5.84 -2.94
CA ILE A 160 9.88 -5.32 -1.58
C ILE A 160 11.16 -4.56 -1.22
N GLN A 161 12.34 -5.15 -1.44
CA GLN A 161 13.63 -4.47 -1.18
C GLN A 161 13.74 -3.10 -1.84
N ARG A 162 13.31 -3.00 -3.09
CA ARG A 162 13.38 -1.75 -3.84
C ARG A 162 12.44 -0.69 -3.29
N VAL A 163 11.19 -1.09 -3.03
CA VAL A 163 10.20 -0.17 -2.47
C VAL A 163 10.66 0.31 -1.09
N ARG A 164 11.22 -0.58 -0.27
CA ARG A 164 11.80 -0.21 1.04
C ARG A 164 12.96 0.78 0.89
N LEU A 165 13.88 0.53 -0.04
CA LEU A 165 15.00 1.43 -0.33
C LEU A 165 14.52 2.78 -0.88
N MET A 166 13.49 2.78 -1.73
CA MET A 166 12.85 4.00 -2.24
C MET A 166 12.22 4.82 -1.11
N HIS A 167 11.54 4.15 -0.16
CA HIS A 167 11.00 4.82 1.03
C HIS A 167 12.09 5.53 1.84
N ALA A 168 13.23 4.87 2.05
CA ALA A 168 14.39 5.47 2.72
C ALA A 168 14.97 6.65 1.93
N ALA A 169 15.05 6.54 0.60
CA ALA A 169 15.52 7.63 -0.27
C ALA A 169 14.59 8.86 -0.20
N VAL A 170 13.28 8.65 -0.29
CA VAL A 170 12.28 9.72 -0.15
C VAL A 170 12.37 10.38 1.23
N ARG A 171 12.48 9.58 2.30
CA ARG A 171 12.64 10.08 3.68
C ARG A 171 13.88 10.95 3.80
N HIS A 172 15.01 10.46 3.28
CA HIS A 172 16.27 11.20 3.30
C HIS A 172 16.16 12.54 2.56
N LEU A 173 15.56 12.56 1.37
CA LEU A 173 15.39 13.79 0.59
C LEU A 173 14.50 14.82 1.30
N ILE A 174 13.37 14.39 1.87
CA ILE A 174 12.47 15.27 2.62
C ILE A 174 13.21 15.89 3.80
N MET A 175 13.97 15.09 4.54
CA MET A 175 14.71 15.57 5.71
C MET A 175 15.90 16.47 5.33
N ALA A 176 16.66 16.11 4.30
CA ALA A 176 17.80 16.90 3.82
C ALA A 176 17.37 18.30 3.35
N ARG A 177 16.19 18.45 2.79
CA ARG A 177 15.62 19.75 2.41
C ARG A 177 15.38 20.64 3.64
N ASN A 178 14.87 20.07 4.73
CA ASN A 178 14.67 20.78 5.98
C ASN A 178 15.99 21.30 6.56
N ASP A 179 17.05 20.46 6.54
CA ASP A 179 18.37 20.78 7.11
C ASP A 179 19.08 21.89 6.33
N GLN A 180 18.81 22.05 5.04
CA GLN A 180 19.40 23.10 4.22
C GLN A 180 18.81 24.50 4.49
N GLY A 181 17.82 24.61 5.38
CA GLY A 181 17.21 25.89 5.74
C GLY A 181 16.58 26.61 4.54
N ALA A 182 16.05 25.86 3.59
CA ALA A 182 15.40 26.40 2.42
C ALA A 182 14.34 27.44 2.83
N PRO A 183 14.32 28.64 2.24
CA PRO A 183 13.38 29.66 2.64
C PRO A 183 11.95 29.16 2.45
N PRO A 184 10.98 29.64 3.27
CA PRO A 184 9.57 29.37 3.02
C PRO A 184 9.24 29.93 1.64
N VAL A 185 8.76 29.07 0.77
CA VAL A 185 8.66 29.37 -0.64
C VAL A 185 7.43 30.22 -0.91
N CYS A 186 7.63 31.24 -1.70
CA CYS A 186 6.58 32.02 -2.35
C CYS A 186 6.31 31.33 -3.70
N GLY A 187 5.17 30.69 -3.90
CA GLY A 187 4.80 30.08 -5.17
C GLY A 187 4.56 28.54 -5.09
N ASP A 188 4.72 27.87 -6.21
CA ASP A 188 4.37 26.45 -6.42
C ASP A 188 5.31 25.42 -5.79
N GLU A 189 6.19 25.80 -4.87
CA GLU A 189 7.09 24.85 -4.21
C GLU A 189 6.41 24.13 -3.03
N PRO A 190 6.68 22.84 -2.83
CA PRO A 190 6.07 22.07 -1.75
C PRO A 190 6.51 22.57 -0.37
N PRO A 191 5.63 22.54 0.63
CA PRO A 191 5.95 23.01 1.98
C PRO A 191 7.10 22.21 2.59
N LEU A 192 7.85 22.85 3.51
CA LEU A 192 8.83 22.14 4.34
C LEU A 192 8.11 21.12 5.22
N TRP A 193 8.77 19.99 5.49
CA TRP A 193 8.25 18.98 6.38
C TRP A 193 8.24 19.48 7.84
N HIS A 194 7.08 19.48 8.46
CA HIS A 194 6.95 19.95 9.83
C HIS A 194 7.23 18.81 10.82
N LYS A 195 8.01 19.12 11.86
CA LYS A 195 8.42 18.12 12.88
C LYS A 195 7.23 17.44 13.59
N ASP A 196 6.10 18.13 13.74
CA ASP A 196 4.91 17.59 14.40
C ASP A 196 4.21 16.49 13.56
N TRP A 197 4.59 16.34 12.29
CA TRP A 197 4.12 15.23 11.43
C TRP A 197 4.91 13.94 11.67
N GLY A 198 5.96 14.00 12.51
CA GLY A 198 6.88 12.90 12.76
C GLY A 198 7.91 12.72 11.66
N THR A 199 8.56 11.56 11.62
CA THR A 199 9.48 11.18 10.55
C THR A 199 8.69 10.85 9.28
N PRO A 200 9.06 11.33 8.08
CA PRO A 200 8.39 10.93 6.85
C PRO A 200 8.43 9.41 6.66
N ILE A 201 7.32 8.80 6.26
CA ILE A 201 7.21 7.33 6.10
C ILE A 201 7.68 6.60 7.36
N ASN A 202 7.16 7.01 8.50
CA ASN A 202 7.51 6.45 9.80
C ASN A 202 6.89 5.05 10.02
N GLN A 203 7.22 4.42 11.14
CA GLN A 203 6.75 3.08 11.48
C GLN A 203 5.24 2.99 11.65
N GLU A 204 4.57 4.04 12.18
CA GLU A 204 3.11 4.08 12.28
C GLU A 204 2.46 4.16 10.89
N ASP A 205 3.01 4.96 9.96
CA ASP A 205 2.56 5.06 8.57
C ASP A 205 2.75 3.75 7.80
N LEU A 206 3.91 3.08 7.98
CA LEU A 206 4.19 1.78 7.37
C LEU A 206 3.22 0.71 7.85
N ALA A 207 2.96 0.64 9.17
CA ALA A 207 1.99 -0.28 9.75
C ALA A 207 0.57 0.01 9.27
N GLY A 208 0.16 1.29 9.21
CA GLY A 208 -1.13 1.72 8.68
C GLY A 208 -1.32 1.32 7.23
N THR A 209 -0.29 1.53 6.40
CA THR A 209 -0.29 1.13 4.98
C THR A 209 -0.39 -0.39 4.82
N ARG A 210 0.40 -1.16 5.57
CA ARG A 210 0.28 -2.63 5.59
C ARG A 210 -1.13 -3.08 5.96
N LEU A 211 -1.75 -2.44 6.95
CA LEU A 211 -3.11 -2.75 7.37
C LEU A 211 -4.17 -2.32 6.34
N ALA A 212 -3.90 -1.26 5.58
CA ALA A 212 -4.75 -0.86 4.46
C ALA A 212 -4.78 -1.95 3.37
N PHE A 213 -3.64 -2.57 3.06
CA PHE A 213 -3.56 -3.68 2.11
C PHE A 213 -4.09 -5.02 2.66
N SER A 214 -4.12 -5.21 3.96
CA SER A 214 -4.50 -6.47 4.60
C SER A 214 -5.87 -6.42 5.27
N TYR A 215 -5.95 -5.78 6.43
CA TYR A 215 -7.16 -5.76 7.26
C TYR A 215 -8.33 -5.05 6.58
N ILE A 216 -8.11 -3.86 5.99
CA ILE A 216 -9.18 -3.09 5.33
C ILE A 216 -9.76 -3.90 4.16
N VAL A 217 -8.93 -4.59 3.38
CA VAL A 217 -9.39 -5.50 2.32
C VAL A 217 -10.22 -6.64 2.91
N ALA A 218 -9.70 -7.34 3.94
CA ALA A 218 -10.40 -8.46 4.58
C ALA A 218 -11.72 -8.06 5.26
N ASP A 219 -11.85 -6.81 5.71
CA ASP A 219 -13.07 -6.24 6.30
C ASP A 219 -14.06 -5.73 5.23
N SER A 220 -13.56 -5.31 4.07
CA SER A 220 -14.36 -4.82 2.94
C SER A 220 -14.99 -5.94 2.12
N LEU A 221 -14.31 -7.07 1.93
CA LEU A 221 -14.82 -8.20 1.14
C LEU A 221 -16.21 -8.70 1.59
N PRO A 222 -16.51 -8.86 2.89
CA PRO A 222 -17.87 -9.19 3.35
C PRO A 222 -18.92 -8.15 2.97
N ARG A 223 -18.56 -6.87 2.90
CA ARG A 223 -19.47 -5.79 2.49
C ARG A 223 -19.79 -5.87 0.99
N LEU A 224 -18.86 -6.45 0.21
CA LEU A 224 -19.06 -6.79 -1.21
C LEU A 224 -19.73 -8.18 -1.41
N GLY A 225 -20.10 -8.89 -0.33
CA GLY A 225 -20.80 -10.17 -0.38
C GLY A 225 -19.88 -11.40 -0.32
N VAL A 226 -18.55 -11.24 -0.21
CA VAL A 226 -17.59 -12.35 -0.13
C VAL A 226 -17.21 -12.58 1.34
N ARG A 227 -17.61 -13.71 1.90
CA ARG A 227 -17.23 -14.12 3.25
C ARG A 227 -16.15 -15.19 3.19
N LEU A 228 -14.95 -14.78 3.57
CA LEU A 228 -13.82 -15.70 3.65
C LEU A 228 -13.88 -16.53 4.94
N PRO A 229 -13.45 -17.80 4.90
CA PRO A 229 -13.17 -18.58 6.10
C PRO A 229 -12.14 -17.86 7.00
N ALA A 230 -12.27 -18.01 8.32
CA ALA A 230 -11.34 -17.39 9.28
C ALA A 230 -9.87 -17.78 9.00
N THR A 231 -9.64 -19.02 8.58
CA THR A 231 -8.31 -19.52 8.21
C THR A 231 -7.72 -18.83 6.97
N ASP A 232 -8.58 -18.37 6.03
CA ASP A 232 -8.13 -17.63 4.84
C ASP A 232 -7.84 -16.17 5.21
N VAL A 233 -8.65 -15.57 6.09
CA VAL A 233 -8.38 -14.25 6.64
C VAL A 233 -7.06 -14.24 7.41
N ASP A 234 -6.83 -15.22 8.28
CA ASP A 234 -5.58 -15.35 9.04
C ASP A 234 -4.37 -15.54 8.11
N ALA A 235 -4.50 -16.34 7.05
CA ALA A 235 -3.45 -16.55 6.08
C ALA A 235 -3.13 -15.26 5.29
N TYR A 236 -4.15 -14.50 4.91
CA TYR A 236 -3.97 -13.23 4.21
C TYR A 236 -3.32 -12.15 5.10
N LEU A 237 -3.75 -12.05 6.36
CA LEU A 237 -3.13 -11.15 7.34
C LEU A 237 -1.67 -11.56 7.60
N HIS A 238 -1.38 -12.86 7.74
CA HIS A 238 -0.04 -13.37 7.93
C HIS A 238 0.87 -13.07 6.73
N LEU A 239 0.40 -13.27 5.50
CA LEU A 239 1.12 -12.89 4.29
C LEU A 239 1.55 -11.42 4.33
N TRP A 240 0.61 -10.52 4.65
CA TRP A 240 0.90 -9.08 4.74
C TRP A 240 1.76 -8.71 5.95
N ASP A 241 1.71 -9.49 7.03
CA ASP A 241 2.61 -9.31 8.18
C ASP A 241 4.07 -9.63 7.79
N VAL A 242 4.27 -10.70 7.01
CA VAL A 242 5.59 -11.07 6.44
C VAL A 242 6.06 -10.01 5.44
N ILE A 243 5.19 -9.55 4.52
CA ILE A 243 5.51 -8.45 3.60
C ILE A 243 5.89 -7.20 4.39
N GLY A 244 5.15 -6.86 5.45
CA GLY A 244 5.44 -5.73 6.32
C GLY A 244 6.82 -5.82 6.97
N HIS A 245 7.19 -6.98 7.50
CA HIS A 245 8.52 -7.24 8.06
C HIS A 245 9.62 -7.00 7.02
N LEU A 246 9.47 -7.55 5.83
CA LEU A 246 10.42 -7.33 4.72
C LEU A 246 10.47 -5.86 4.27
N MET A 247 9.35 -5.12 4.41
CA MET A 247 9.26 -3.68 4.17
C MET A 247 9.86 -2.82 5.31
N GLY A 248 10.36 -3.44 6.37
CA GLY A 248 10.96 -2.76 7.51
C GLY A 248 9.98 -2.27 8.57
N VAL A 249 8.76 -2.82 8.62
CA VAL A 249 7.82 -2.57 9.72
C VAL A 249 8.36 -3.21 11.00
N ASP A 250 8.41 -2.45 12.08
CA ASP A 250 8.87 -2.90 13.39
C ASP A 250 8.00 -4.05 13.93
N ASP A 251 8.65 -5.07 14.51
CA ASP A 251 7.98 -6.25 15.04
C ASP A 251 7.03 -5.93 16.21
N GLU A 252 7.20 -4.80 16.91
CA GLU A 252 6.25 -4.34 17.93
C GLU A 252 4.88 -3.99 17.32
N LEU A 253 4.82 -3.61 16.04
CA LEU A 253 3.59 -3.32 15.30
C LEU A 253 3.00 -4.55 14.59
N ARG A 254 3.61 -5.70 14.73
CA ARG A 254 3.13 -6.95 14.15
C ARG A 254 1.77 -7.37 14.71
N VAL A 255 0.87 -7.89 13.85
CA VAL A 255 -0.46 -8.35 14.24
C VAL A 255 -0.54 -9.88 14.23
N ARG A 256 -1.25 -10.46 15.20
CA ARG A 256 -1.36 -11.92 15.36
C ARG A 256 -2.74 -12.46 14.96
N GLY A 257 -3.45 -11.73 14.09
CA GLY A 257 -4.76 -12.11 13.61
C GLY A 257 -5.72 -10.93 13.53
N LYS A 258 -6.97 -11.20 13.13
CA LYS A 258 -7.96 -10.15 12.82
C LYS A 258 -8.26 -9.21 14.00
N GLY A 259 -8.28 -9.72 15.23
CA GLY A 259 -8.53 -8.91 16.42
C GLY A 259 -7.44 -7.88 16.69
N ASP A 260 -6.18 -8.32 16.60
CA ASP A 260 -5.01 -7.43 16.72
C ASP A 260 -4.99 -6.39 15.60
N ALA A 261 -5.23 -6.83 14.35
CA ALA A 261 -5.25 -5.95 13.19
C ALA A 261 -6.32 -4.85 13.34
N LYS A 262 -7.52 -5.22 13.80
CA LYS A 262 -8.58 -4.25 14.08
C LYS A 262 -8.16 -3.24 15.14
N ALA A 263 -7.63 -3.71 16.25
CA ALA A 263 -7.24 -2.84 17.35
C ALA A 263 -6.14 -1.84 16.94
N LEU A 264 -5.16 -2.28 16.14
CA LEU A 264 -4.12 -1.38 15.63
C LEU A 264 -4.67 -0.39 14.60
N VAL A 265 -5.55 -0.82 13.69
CA VAL A 265 -6.22 0.10 12.74
C VAL A 265 -7.03 1.15 13.49
N ASP A 266 -7.80 0.74 14.50
CA ASP A 266 -8.60 1.68 15.28
C ASP A 266 -7.71 2.70 16.02
N ALA A 267 -6.61 2.26 16.64
CA ALA A 267 -5.65 3.14 17.31
C ALA A 267 -5.02 4.15 16.35
N ILE A 268 -4.55 3.70 15.17
CA ILE A 268 -3.97 4.58 14.15
C ILE A 268 -5.03 5.55 13.62
N ARG A 269 -6.24 5.06 13.32
CA ARG A 269 -7.33 5.91 12.82
C ARG A 269 -7.66 7.03 13.80
N ASP A 270 -7.85 6.71 15.08
CA ASP A 270 -8.25 7.68 16.09
C ASP A 270 -7.17 8.77 16.30
N ARG A 271 -5.92 8.48 16.01
CA ARG A 271 -4.79 9.41 16.10
C ARG A 271 -4.55 10.22 14.83
N ARG A 272 -4.66 9.58 13.67
CA ARG A 272 -4.11 10.11 12.40
C ARG A 272 -5.16 10.59 11.42
N PHE A 273 -6.42 10.11 11.51
CA PHE A 273 -7.44 10.48 10.54
C PHE A 273 -8.00 11.86 10.84
N LYS A 274 -7.80 12.77 9.90
CA LYS A 274 -8.27 14.16 9.94
C LYS A 274 -8.50 14.64 8.52
N ALA A 275 -9.41 15.60 8.34
CA ALA A 275 -9.53 16.30 7.09
C ALA A 275 -8.26 17.10 6.80
N SER A 276 -7.72 16.99 5.59
CA SER A 276 -6.58 17.76 5.11
C SER A 276 -6.76 18.15 3.63
N PRO A 277 -6.17 19.26 3.18
CA PRO A 277 -6.18 19.63 1.76
C PRO A 277 -5.57 18.53 0.90
N GLU A 278 -4.44 17.98 1.30
CA GLU A 278 -3.72 16.95 0.58
C GLU A 278 -4.55 15.66 0.43
N GLY A 279 -5.28 15.25 1.48
CA GLY A 279 -6.18 14.10 1.43
C GLY A 279 -7.33 14.29 0.46
N LYS A 280 -7.88 15.50 0.36
CA LYS A 280 -8.95 15.86 -0.58
C LYS A 280 -8.44 15.86 -2.02
N ASP A 281 -7.27 16.48 -2.27
CA ASP A 281 -6.66 16.53 -3.59
C ASP A 281 -6.28 15.13 -4.10
N MET A 282 -5.70 14.28 -3.22
CA MET A 282 -5.40 12.89 -3.57
C MET A 282 -6.66 12.07 -3.84
N THR A 283 -7.76 12.34 -3.13
CA THR A 283 -9.04 11.68 -3.39
C THR A 283 -9.61 12.11 -4.73
N LYS A 284 -9.55 13.42 -5.05
CA LYS A 284 -9.98 13.93 -6.36
C LYS A 284 -9.17 13.26 -7.47
N ALA A 285 -7.84 13.23 -7.37
CA ALA A 285 -6.98 12.59 -8.36
C ALA A 285 -7.29 11.08 -8.53
N LEU A 286 -7.60 10.38 -7.44
CA LEU A 286 -8.03 8.97 -7.50
C LEU A 286 -9.35 8.82 -8.25
N LEU A 287 -10.34 9.65 -7.96
CA LEU A 287 -11.66 9.61 -8.63
C LEU A 287 -11.52 9.94 -10.12
N ASP A 288 -10.74 10.95 -10.48
CA ASP A 288 -10.46 11.31 -11.87
C ASP A 288 -9.79 10.15 -12.62
N LEU A 289 -8.79 9.50 -12.00
CA LEU A 289 -8.13 8.31 -12.58
C LEU A 289 -9.12 7.14 -12.77
N MET A 290 -9.97 6.87 -11.77
CA MET A 290 -10.95 5.79 -11.88
C MET A 290 -11.97 6.07 -12.97
N ASP A 291 -12.34 7.32 -13.19
CA ASP A 291 -13.21 7.75 -14.28
C ASP A 291 -12.56 7.52 -15.66
N GLU A 292 -11.30 7.86 -15.80
CA GLU A 292 -10.53 7.60 -17.04
C GLU A 292 -10.39 6.10 -17.35
N MET A 293 -10.17 5.27 -16.33
CA MET A 293 -10.01 3.82 -16.47
C MET A 293 -11.32 3.08 -16.74
N THR A 294 -12.47 3.73 -16.55
CA THR A 294 -13.77 3.07 -16.62
C THR A 294 -14.53 3.46 -17.90
N PRO A 295 -14.69 2.57 -18.88
CA PRO A 295 -15.24 2.92 -20.21
C PRO A 295 -16.75 3.23 -20.23
N PHE A 296 -17.47 3.07 -19.09
CA PHE A 296 -18.92 3.24 -19.01
C PHE A 296 -19.31 4.27 -17.96
N HIS A 297 -19.97 5.34 -18.37
CA HIS A 297 -20.48 6.40 -17.48
C HIS A 297 -21.32 5.91 -16.29
N SER A 298 -22.00 4.76 -16.42
CA SER A 298 -22.77 4.17 -15.31
C SER A 298 -21.93 3.72 -14.13
N PHE A 299 -20.63 3.42 -14.34
CA PHE A 299 -19.71 3.08 -13.27
C PHE A 299 -19.20 4.31 -12.53
N GLN A 300 -19.04 5.44 -13.21
CA GLN A 300 -18.62 6.72 -12.62
C GLN A 300 -19.57 7.19 -11.52
N GLU A 301 -20.89 7.00 -11.71
CA GLU A 301 -21.90 7.35 -10.70
C GLU A 301 -21.92 6.37 -9.51
N THR A 302 -21.33 5.19 -9.61
CA THR A 302 -21.35 4.16 -8.57
C THR A 302 -20.10 4.14 -7.69
N ILE A 303 -18.97 4.73 -8.14
CA ILE A 303 -17.69 4.72 -7.42
C ILE A 303 -17.77 5.50 -6.10
N PRO A 304 -18.17 6.79 -6.05
CA PRO A 304 -18.24 7.51 -4.79
C PRO A 304 -19.18 6.86 -3.75
N PRO A 305 -20.39 6.42 -4.10
CA PRO A 305 -21.24 5.66 -3.18
C PRO A 305 -20.62 4.34 -2.69
N LEU A 306 -19.84 3.65 -3.53
CA LEU A 306 -19.14 2.43 -3.13
C LEU A 306 -18.04 2.74 -2.13
N ILE A 307 -17.23 3.78 -2.36
CA ILE A 307 -16.22 4.25 -1.40
C ILE A 307 -16.90 4.52 -0.06
N ARG A 308 -17.94 5.34 -0.02
CA ARG A 308 -18.69 5.65 1.22
C ARG A 308 -19.24 4.42 1.92
N HIS A 309 -19.75 3.43 1.15
CA HIS A 309 -20.21 2.17 1.71
C HIS A 309 -19.09 1.36 2.38
N LEU A 310 -17.86 1.42 1.83
CA LEU A 310 -16.73 0.64 2.32
C LEU A 310 -16.00 1.30 3.50
N ILE A 311 -15.81 2.63 3.47
CA ILE A 311 -15.06 3.34 4.52
C ILE A 311 -15.93 4.06 5.54
N GLY A 312 -17.22 4.23 5.27
CA GLY A 312 -18.16 4.99 6.10
C GLY A 312 -18.21 6.48 5.75
N ASP A 313 -19.31 7.12 6.11
CA ASP A 313 -19.56 8.53 5.77
C ASP A 313 -18.59 9.48 6.48
N ASP A 314 -18.21 9.19 7.72
CA ASP A 314 -17.30 10.04 8.50
C ASP A 314 -15.94 10.19 7.82
N ILE A 315 -15.32 9.08 7.39
CA ILE A 315 -14.03 9.10 6.69
C ILE A 315 -14.21 9.71 5.30
N ALA A 316 -15.28 9.36 4.59
CA ALA A 316 -15.56 9.87 3.25
C ALA A 316 -15.76 11.39 3.24
N ASP A 317 -16.39 11.97 4.28
CA ASP A 317 -16.57 13.41 4.43
C ASP A 317 -15.23 14.13 4.75
N MET A 318 -14.30 13.50 5.47
CA MET A 318 -12.95 14.06 5.73
C MET A 318 -12.16 14.30 4.44
N ILE A 319 -12.34 13.45 3.43
CA ILE A 319 -11.60 13.48 2.18
C ILE A 319 -12.44 13.94 0.96
N ASP A 320 -13.57 14.56 1.21
CA ASP A 320 -14.50 15.12 0.21
C ASP A 320 -14.98 14.10 -0.86
N VAL A 321 -15.19 12.84 -0.51
CA VAL A 321 -15.86 11.89 -1.41
C VAL A 321 -17.27 12.37 -1.69
N PRO A 322 -17.69 12.57 -2.97
CA PRO A 322 -19.01 13.11 -3.31
C PRO A 322 -20.17 12.31 -2.70
N LYS A 323 -21.20 13.03 -2.23
CA LYS A 323 -22.47 12.42 -1.80
C LYS A 323 -23.30 12.12 -3.05
N SER A 324 -23.70 10.87 -3.21
CA SER A 324 -24.56 10.48 -4.33
C SER A 324 -25.95 11.12 -4.19
N LYS A 325 -26.46 11.60 -5.32
CA LYS A 325 -27.87 12.00 -5.44
C LYS A 325 -28.80 10.80 -5.69
N LEU A 326 -28.24 9.60 -5.86
CA LEU A 326 -29.01 8.38 -6.11
C LEU A 326 -29.58 7.84 -4.77
N PRO A 327 -30.90 7.87 -4.57
CA PRO A 327 -31.54 7.39 -3.31
C PRO A 327 -31.42 5.87 -3.13
N GLU A 328 -30.68 5.15 -3.97
CA GLU A 328 -30.87 3.70 -4.15
C GLU A 328 -29.60 2.85 -4.19
N LEU A 329 -28.49 3.28 -3.59
CA LEU A 329 -27.39 2.34 -3.37
C LEU A 329 -27.88 1.11 -2.58
N GLY A 330 -28.92 1.28 -1.77
CA GLY A 330 -29.63 0.19 -1.11
C GLY A 330 -30.33 -0.79 -2.07
N ARG A 331 -30.62 -0.40 -3.32
CA ARG A 331 -31.12 -1.35 -4.36
C ARG A 331 -29.93 -1.92 -5.15
N LEU A 332 -28.92 -1.13 -5.51
CA LEU A 332 -27.71 -1.61 -6.17
C LEU A 332 -26.91 -2.55 -5.25
N THR A 333 -26.74 -2.23 -3.97
CA THR A 333 -26.11 -3.14 -3.00
C THR A 333 -26.97 -4.37 -2.75
N ARG A 334 -28.30 -4.29 -2.81
CA ARG A 334 -29.17 -5.48 -2.78
C ARG A 334 -29.10 -6.28 -4.09
N LEU A 335 -29.01 -5.63 -5.24
CA LEU A 335 -28.88 -6.30 -6.55
C LEU A 335 -27.46 -6.87 -6.71
N ASN A 336 -26.41 -6.13 -6.35
CA ASN A 336 -25.05 -6.62 -6.31
C ASN A 336 -24.87 -7.69 -5.22
N LYS A 337 -25.44 -7.50 -4.04
CA LYS A 337 -25.48 -8.54 -2.99
C LYS A 337 -26.28 -9.75 -3.43
N TRP A 338 -27.37 -9.56 -4.17
CA TRP A 338 -28.13 -10.65 -4.77
C TRP A 338 -27.34 -11.33 -5.89
N PHE A 339 -26.72 -10.57 -6.79
CA PHE A 339 -25.89 -11.05 -7.90
C PHE A 339 -24.64 -11.77 -7.37
N PHE A 340 -23.88 -11.14 -6.48
CA PHE A 340 -22.70 -11.73 -5.85
C PHE A 340 -23.06 -12.89 -4.91
N VAL A 341 -24.13 -12.79 -4.14
CA VAL A 341 -24.61 -13.88 -3.26
C VAL A 341 -25.19 -15.04 -4.08
N HIS A 342 -25.80 -14.80 -5.24
CA HIS A 342 -26.33 -15.89 -6.09
C HIS A 342 -25.29 -16.47 -7.04
N ILE A 343 -24.33 -15.67 -7.52
CA ILE A 343 -23.24 -16.15 -8.37
C ILE A 343 -22.08 -16.68 -7.55
N PHE A 344 -21.70 -15.98 -6.48
CA PHE A 344 -20.53 -16.35 -5.66
C PHE A 344 -20.88 -16.96 -4.29
N GLY A 345 -22.15 -16.95 -3.91
CA GLY A 345 -22.74 -17.68 -2.78
C GLY A 345 -22.28 -17.25 -1.39
N GLN A 346 -23.18 -17.41 -0.40
CA GLN A 346 -22.77 -17.52 1.00
C GLN A 346 -22.07 -18.87 1.18
N SER A 347 -20.79 -18.97 0.88
CA SER A 347 -20.17 -20.29 0.96
C SER A 347 -18.95 -20.26 1.85
N HIS A 348 -19.04 -21.06 2.92
CA HIS A 348 -17.86 -21.58 3.57
C HIS A 348 -17.09 -22.46 2.57
N ARG A 349 -15.76 -22.57 2.71
CA ARG A 349 -14.87 -23.32 1.82
C ARG A 349 -15.31 -24.80 1.62
N ASP A 350 -16.06 -25.33 2.55
CA ASP A 350 -16.56 -26.70 2.54
C ASP A 350 -17.90 -26.87 1.81
N THR A 351 -18.40 -25.83 1.11
CA THR A 351 -19.62 -25.92 0.33
C THR A 351 -19.32 -25.98 -1.17
N PRO A 352 -20.03 -26.85 -1.93
CA PRO A 352 -19.85 -26.95 -3.39
C PRO A 352 -20.00 -25.62 -4.13
N ARG A 353 -20.73 -24.67 -3.56
CA ARG A 353 -20.94 -23.33 -4.12
C ARG A 353 -19.70 -22.45 -4.03
N TYR A 354 -18.92 -22.54 -2.95
CA TYR A 354 -17.64 -21.82 -2.82
C TYR A 354 -16.63 -22.36 -3.84
N GLU A 355 -16.53 -23.69 -3.98
CA GLU A 355 -15.64 -24.29 -4.98
C GLU A 355 -16.03 -23.89 -6.41
N LEU A 356 -17.33 -23.85 -6.72
CA LEU A 356 -17.80 -23.42 -8.02
C LEU A 356 -17.50 -21.94 -8.28
N ALA A 357 -17.75 -21.07 -7.30
CA ALA A 357 -17.47 -19.65 -7.36
C ALA A 357 -15.97 -19.37 -7.52
N SER A 358 -15.12 -20.08 -6.75
CA SER A 358 -13.67 -19.96 -6.85
C SER A 358 -13.13 -20.47 -8.19
N ARG A 359 -13.68 -21.54 -8.73
CA ARG A 359 -13.32 -22.06 -10.07
C ARG A 359 -13.68 -21.11 -11.20
N ILE A 360 -14.79 -20.36 -11.07
CA ILE A 360 -15.19 -19.34 -12.04
C ILE A 360 -14.39 -18.05 -11.87
N ALA A 361 -14.17 -17.61 -10.62
CA ALA A 361 -13.47 -16.37 -10.32
C ALA A 361 -11.96 -16.42 -10.62
N ARG A 362 -11.34 -17.59 -10.42
CA ARG A 362 -9.90 -17.78 -10.52
C ARG A 362 -9.29 -17.44 -11.88
N PRO A 363 -9.79 -17.97 -13.02
CA PRO A 363 -9.24 -17.61 -14.34
C PRO A 363 -9.53 -16.16 -14.72
N PHE A 364 -10.68 -15.60 -14.31
CA PHE A 364 -11.02 -14.20 -14.60
C PHE A 364 -10.32 -13.22 -13.68
N GLY A 365 -10.12 -13.56 -12.40
CA GLY A 365 -9.55 -12.65 -11.40
C GLY A 365 -8.10 -12.33 -11.68
N TYR A 366 -7.27 -13.36 -11.83
CA TYR A 366 -5.83 -13.21 -12.03
C TYR A 366 -5.52 -12.62 -13.41
N ASP A 367 -6.06 -13.23 -14.47
CA ASP A 367 -5.75 -12.83 -15.85
C ASP A 367 -6.30 -11.44 -16.18
N LEU A 368 -7.46 -11.05 -15.62
CA LEU A 368 -8.05 -9.73 -15.86
C LEU A 368 -7.22 -8.64 -15.18
N VAL A 369 -6.83 -8.81 -13.91
CA VAL A 369 -6.00 -7.82 -13.20
C VAL A 369 -4.63 -7.72 -13.83
N HIS A 370 -3.97 -8.85 -14.12
CA HIS A 370 -2.68 -8.88 -14.80
C HIS A 370 -2.77 -8.31 -16.22
N GLY A 371 -3.84 -8.63 -16.95
CA GLY A 371 -4.10 -8.14 -18.29
C GLY A 371 -4.30 -6.63 -18.31
N LEU A 372 -5.09 -6.09 -17.38
CA LEU A 372 -5.32 -4.65 -17.24
C LEU A 372 -4.01 -3.90 -16.98
N PHE A 373 -3.23 -4.33 -16.01
CA PHE A 373 -1.94 -3.71 -15.70
C PHE A 373 -0.91 -3.88 -16.84
N ARG A 374 -0.95 -4.97 -17.61
CA ARG A 374 -0.09 -5.15 -18.80
C ARG A 374 -0.51 -4.25 -19.95
N LEU A 375 -1.80 -4.14 -20.25
CA LEU A 375 -2.32 -3.31 -21.33
C LEU A 375 -2.02 -1.83 -21.08
N GLU A 376 -2.23 -1.34 -19.86
CA GLU A 376 -1.96 0.03 -19.47
C GLU A 376 -0.46 0.42 -19.61
N ARG A 377 0.45 -0.55 -19.56
CA ARG A 377 1.91 -0.35 -19.66
C ARG A 377 2.49 -0.66 -21.04
N GLY A 378 1.67 -0.97 -22.04
CA GLY A 378 2.17 -1.39 -23.35
C GLY A 378 2.99 -2.70 -23.31
N GLY A 379 2.82 -3.51 -22.25
CA GLY A 379 3.53 -4.78 -22.06
C GLY A 379 4.83 -4.67 -21.25
N GLU A 380 5.29 -3.46 -20.92
CA GLU A 380 6.52 -3.25 -20.16
C GLU A 380 6.32 -3.31 -18.63
N ARG A 381 7.39 -3.59 -17.89
CA ARG A 381 7.40 -3.54 -16.43
C ARG A 381 7.53 -2.09 -15.98
N ALA A 382 6.72 -1.66 -15.00
CA ALA A 382 6.84 -0.31 -14.45
C ALA A 382 8.20 -0.14 -13.75
N PRO A 383 9.03 0.85 -14.13
CA PRO A 383 10.25 1.16 -13.40
C PRO A 383 9.91 1.82 -12.07
N PHE A 384 10.67 1.47 -11.03
CA PHE A 384 10.63 2.17 -9.74
C PHE A 384 11.74 3.23 -9.73
N ASP A 385 11.54 4.32 -10.45
CA ASP A 385 12.49 5.43 -10.49
C ASP A 385 12.00 6.59 -9.61
N MET A 386 12.94 7.23 -8.93
CA MET A 386 12.64 8.50 -8.29
C MET A 386 12.38 9.54 -9.38
N PRO A 387 11.25 10.25 -9.35
CA PRO A 387 10.94 11.24 -10.38
C PRO A 387 12.01 12.32 -10.47
N ASP A 388 12.54 12.59 -11.68
CA ASP A 388 13.58 13.61 -11.90
C ASP A 388 13.15 15.02 -11.46
N HIS A 389 11.84 15.29 -11.49
CA HIS A 389 11.31 16.58 -11.03
C HIS A 389 11.45 16.75 -9.51
N LEU A 390 11.37 15.68 -8.71
CA LEU A 390 11.63 15.75 -7.28
C LEU A 390 13.09 16.12 -7.00
N ALA A 391 14.03 15.51 -7.72
CA ALA A 391 15.43 15.87 -7.61
C ALA A 391 15.67 17.33 -7.98
N ARG A 392 15.06 17.82 -9.08
CA ARG A 392 15.18 19.20 -9.56
C ARG A 392 14.46 20.22 -8.67
N SER A 393 13.22 19.95 -8.27
CA SER A 393 12.44 20.84 -7.41
C SER A 393 13.05 21.00 -6.01
N TRP A 394 13.84 20.05 -5.58
CA TRP A 394 14.51 20.07 -4.28
C TRP A 394 15.95 20.60 -4.35
N GLY A 395 16.38 21.13 -5.52
CA GLY A 395 17.71 21.74 -5.68
C GLY A 395 18.86 20.72 -5.57
N LEU A 396 18.57 19.43 -5.76
CA LEU A 396 19.51 18.33 -5.61
C LEU A 396 20.07 17.83 -6.95
N SER A 397 19.73 18.49 -8.06
CA SER A 397 20.37 18.27 -9.35
C SER A 397 21.62 19.14 -9.45
N ALA A 398 22.75 18.53 -9.77
CA ALA A 398 23.98 19.25 -10.10
C ALA A 398 23.80 20.15 -11.33
#